data_0c8671b2f60c6d228e7e0635bee89d94
#
_entry.id   0c8671b2f60c6d228e7e0635bee89d94
#
_cell.length_a   1.000
_cell.length_b   1.000
_cell.length_c   1.000
_cell.angle_alpha   90.00
_cell.angle_beta   90.00
_cell.angle_gamma   90.00
#
_symmetry.space_group_name_H-M   'P 1'
#
loop_
_entity.id
_entity.type
_entity.pdbx_description
1 polymer ?
#
loop_
_entity_poly.entity_id
_entity_poly.type
_entity_poly.pdbx_seq_one_letter_code
_entity_poly.pdbx_strand_id
1 'polypeptide(L)'
;MARMTAEQRKQSIVDAAIVEFGSGGLDGTSAEAIARRVRVTQPYIFRLFGTKKALFLACVEVCFAETRDAFESAAAGRSGEDAMKAMGLAYGELLKDRSRLKMQLQAYAACDDIDVRRLVRRRYGELVEFVETVTGGDSKLVSAFFATGMMLNVLAAGDLLGAKDGWAARLLDGLGVPT
;
A
#
# COMPACT_ATOMS: atom_id res chain seq x y z
N MET A 1 6.76 -20.94 -25.00
CA MET A 1 6.57 -20.09 -23.80
C MET A 1 7.87 -20.03 -23.02
N ALA A 2 8.42 -18.85 -22.81
CA ALA A 2 9.63 -18.68 -22.01
C ALA A 2 9.39 -19.14 -20.56
N ARG A 3 10.34 -19.88 -20.01
CA ARG A 3 10.27 -20.38 -18.62
C ARG A 3 10.47 -19.19 -17.68
N MET A 4 9.50 -18.89 -16.80
CA MET A 4 9.64 -17.85 -15.77
C MET A 4 10.89 -18.07 -14.92
N THR A 5 11.64 -17.02 -14.63
CA THR A 5 12.75 -17.06 -13.68
C THR A 5 12.23 -17.31 -12.26
N ALA A 6 13.13 -17.70 -11.34
CA ALA A 6 12.76 -17.86 -9.92
C ALA A 6 12.23 -16.57 -9.31
N GLU A 7 12.82 -15.42 -9.64
CA GLU A 7 12.40 -14.11 -9.16
C GLU A 7 11.01 -13.72 -9.72
N GLN A 8 10.78 -13.90 -11.01
CA GLN A 8 9.46 -13.66 -11.61
C GLN A 8 8.39 -14.55 -10.97
N ARG A 9 8.74 -15.79 -10.62
CA ARG A 9 7.82 -16.70 -9.92
C ARG A 9 7.51 -16.20 -8.51
N LYS A 10 8.52 -15.75 -7.78
CA LYS A 10 8.37 -15.20 -6.43
C LYS A 10 7.48 -13.95 -6.46
N GLN A 11 7.72 -13.03 -7.40
CA GLN A 11 6.89 -11.84 -7.58
C GLN A 11 5.44 -12.20 -7.91
N SER A 12 5.19 -13.15 -8.82
CA SER A 12 3.84 -13.61 -9.15
C SER A 12 3.08 -14.17 -7.93
N ILE A 13 3.79 -14.82 -7.00
CA ILE A 13 3.19 -15.30 -5.74
C ILE A 13 2.86 -14.15 -4.83
N VAL A 14 3.74 -13.15 -4.70
CA VAL A 14 3.49 -11.95 -3.89
C VAL A 14 2.28 -11.18 -4.42
N ASP A 15 2.18 -10.96 -5.73
CA ASP A 15 1.04 -10.27 -6.35
C ASP A 15 -0.29 -11.00 -6.08
N ALA A 16 -0.30 -12.32 -6.21
CA ALA A 16 -1.47 -13.12 -5.86
C ALA A 16 -1.80 -13.08 -4.37
N ALA A 17 -0.78 -13.08 -3.52
CA ALA A 17 -0.94 -13.00 -2.07
C ALA A 17 -1.48 -11.64 -1.62
N ILE A 18 -1.09 -10.54 -2.27
CA ILE A 18 -1.65 -9.20 -2.04
C ILE A 18 -3.17 -9.20 -2.24
N VAL A 19 -3.66 -9.85 -3.30
CA VAL A 19 -5.11 -9.96 -3.57
C VAL A 19 -5.82 -10.77 -2.48
N GLU A 20 -5.28 -11.94 -2.12
CA GLU A 20 -5.89 -12.82 -1.11
C GLU A 20 -5.84 -12.20 0.30
N PHE A 21 -4.69 -11.70 0.71
CA PHE A 21 -4.55 -11.03 2.00
C PHE A 21 -5.35 -9.72 2.07
N GLY A 22 -5.43 -8.95 0.98
CA GLY A 22 -6.26 -7.77 0.92
C GLY A 22 -7.74 -8.06 1.17
N SER A 23 -8.20 -9.25 0.84
CA SER A 23 -9.59 -9.68 1.05
C SER A 23 -9.82 -10.36 2.39
N GLY A 24 -8.90 -11.20 2.86
CA GLY A 24 -9.07 -12.06 4.03
C GLY A 24 -8.20 -11.71 5.24
N GLY A 25 -7.29 -10.76 5.12
CA GLY A 25 -6.30 -10.43 6.15
C GLY A 25 -5.28 -11.56 6.40
N LEU A 26 -4.43 -11.35 7.41
CA LEU A 26 -3.41 -12.33 7.79
C LEU A 26 -4.04 -13.65 8.26
N ASP A 27 -5.09 -13.59 9.09
CA ASP A 27 -5.67 -14.78 9.71
C ASP A 27 -6.65 -15.50 8.79
N GLY A 28 -7.53 -14.77 8.09
CA GLY A 28 -8.58 -15.33 7.25
C GLY A 28 -8.10 -15.88 5.90
N THR A 29 -6.86 -15.60 5.49
CA THR A 29 -6.31 -16.10 4.22
C THR A 29 -5.58 -17.42 4.40
N SER A 30 -5.84 -18.40 3.53
CA SER A 30 -5.08 -19.65 3.47
C SER A 30 -3.98 -19.62 2.40
N ALA A 31 -2.84 -20.24 2.70
CA ALA A 31 -1.76 -20.38 1.71
C ALA A 31 -2.20 -21.24 0.50
N GLU A 32 -3.20 -22.12 0.69
CA GLU A 32 -3.78 -22.90 -0.38
C GLU A 32 -4.57 -22.04 -1.38
N ALA A 33 -5.33 -21.03 -0.90
CA ALA A 33 -6.02 -20.09 -1.78
C ALA A 33 -5.03 -19.33 -2.68
N ILE A 34 -3.91 -18.87 -2.09
CA ILE A 34 -2.83 -18.21 -2.84
C ILE A 34 -2.23 -19.19 -3.88
N ALA A 35 -1.94 -20.44 -3.46
CA ALA A 35 -1.36 -21.46 -4.33
C ALA A 35 -2.26 -21.77 -5.54
N ARG A 36 -3.57 -21.89 -5.33
CA ARG A 36 -4.55 -22.09 -6.42
C ARG A 36 -4.52 -20.93 -7.42
N ARG A 37 -4.46 -19.69 -6.95
CA ARG A 37 -4.46 -18.51 -7.82
C ARG A 37 -3.29 -18.50 -8.79
N VAL A 38 -2.10 -18.91 -8.35
CA VAL A 38 -0.88 -18.96 -9.19
C VAL A 38 -0.57 -20.33 -9.78
N ARG A 39 -1.47 -21.30 -9.59
CA ARG A 39 -1.34 -22.67 -10.11
C ARG A 39 -0.05 -23.36 -9.66
N VAL A 40 0.27 -23.24 -8.38
CA VAL A 40 1.37 -23.96 -7.72
C VAL A 40 0.83 -24.77 -6.54
N THR A 41 1.69 -25.53 -5.88
CA THR A 41 1.33 -26.26 -4.67
C THR A 41 1.61 -25.43 -3.43
N GLN A 42 0.85 -25.60 -2.35
CA GLN A 42 1.09 -24.94 -1.06
C GLN A 42 2.51 -25.22 -0.52
N PRO A 43 3.06 -26.44 -0.55
CA PRO A 43 4.45 -26.71 -0.16
C PRO A 43 5.49 -25.88 -0.93
N TYR A 44 5.18 -25.56 -2.21
CA TYR A 44 6.07 -24.71 -3.00
C TYR A 44 6.14 -23.29 -2.43
N ILE A 45 4.99 -22.73 -2.00
CA ILE A 45 4.95 -21.40 -1.35
C ILE A 45 5.77 -21.42 -0.06
N PHE A 46 5.58 -22.42 0.80
CA PHE A 46 6.35 -22.54 2.04
C PHE A 46 7.83 -22.76 1.82
N ARG A 47 8.23 -23.41 0.76
CA ARG A 47 9.65 -23.53 0.38
C ARG A 47 10.27 -22.18 0.04
N LEU A 48 9.50 -21.24 -0.56
CA LEU A 48 9.98 -19.93 -0.98
C LEU A 48 9.95 -18.88 0.15
N PHE A 49 8.93 -18.93 1.01
CA PHE A 49 8.66 -17.89 1.99
C PHE A 49 8.75 -18.38 3.45
N GLY A 50 8.83 -19.69 3.67
CA GLY A 50 8.87 -20.31 5.00
C GLY A 50 7.49 -20.42 5.65
N THR A 51 6.82 -19.29 5.93
CA THR A 51 5.51 -19.25 6.60
C THR A 51 4.52 -18.35 5.89
N LYS A 52 3.23 -18.52 6.19
CA LYS A 52 2.16 -17.60 5.74
C LYS A 52 2.44 -16.16 6.21
N LYS A 53 2.87 -16.00 7.46
CA LYS A 53 3.23 -14.69 8.01
C LYS A 53 4.42 -14.06 7.27
N ALA A 54 5.45 -14.81 6.94
CA ALA A 54 6.58 -14.27 6.17
C ALA A 54 6.15 -13.83 4.76
N LEU A 55 5.22 -14.53 4.11
CA LEU A 55 4.64 -14.09 2.86
C LEU A 55 3.79 -12.82 3.03
N PHE A 56 3.01 -12.73 4.12
CA PHE A 56 2.26 -11.50 4.44
C PHE A 56 3.20 -10.30 4.63
N LEU A 57 4.28 -10.46 5.40
CA LEU A 57 5.28 -9.42 5.58
C LEU A 57 5.94 -9.01 4.25
N ALA A 58 6.20 -9.95 3.34
CA ALA A 58 6.70 -9.64 2.01
C ALA A 58 5.69 -8.80 1.18
N CYS A 59 4.39 -9.07 1.32
CA CYS A 59 3.35 -8.26 0.68
C CYS A 59 3.29 -6.84 1.26
N VAL A 60 3.39 -6.69 2.58
CA VAL A 60 3.46 -5.39 3.26
C VAL A 60 4.66 -4.60 2.77
N GLU A 61 5.83 -5.25 2.70
CA GLU A 61 7.07 -4.66 2.21
C GLU A 61 6.93 -4.10 0.79
N VAL A 62 6.34 -4.88 -0.13
CA VAL A 62 6.11 -4.47 -1.53
C VAL A 62 5.17 -3.26 -1.59
N CYS A 63 4.05 -3.24 -0.85
CA CYS A 63 3.13 -2.10 -0.86
C CYS A 63 3.79 -0.80 -0.36
N PHE A 64 4.61 -0.88 0.69
CA PHE A 64 5.36 0.30 1.17
C PHE A 64 6.46 0.73 0.19
N ALA A 65 7.17 -0.21 -0.43
CA ALA A 65 8.18 0.08 -1.43
C ALA A 65 7.57 0.80 -2.65
N GLU A 66 6.46 0.30 -3.19
CA GLU A 66 5.74 0.93 -4.30
C GLU A 66 5.27 2.36 -3.95
N THR A 67 4.80 2.59 -2.73
CA THR A 67 4.44 3.94 -2.25
C THR A 67 5.67 4.84 -2.19
N ARG A 68 6.79 4.32 -1.67
CA ARG A 68 8.06 5.06 -1.61
C ARG A 68 8.57 5.42 -3.00
N ASP A 69 8.60 4.47 -3.92
CA ASP A 69 9.05 4.66 -5.29
C ASP A 69 8.18 5.70 -6.03
N ALA A 70 6.87 5.68 -5.80
CA ALA A 70 5.94 6.67 -6.35
C ALA A 70 6.23 8.08 -5.80
N PHE A 71 6.50 8.21 -4.50
CA PHE A 71 6.85 9.48 -3.87
C PHE A 71 8.19 9.99 -4.39
N GLU A 72 9.21 9.16 -4.45
CA GLU A 72 10.53 9.52 -4.97
C GLU A 72 10.44 9.99 -6.43
N SER A 73 9.74 9.25 -7.26
CA SER A 73 9.54 9.59 -8.67
C SER A 73 8.78 10.91 -8.85
N ALA A 74 7.73 11.12 -8.07
CA ALA A 74 6.92 12.33 -8.14
C ALA A 74 7.67 13.57 -7.61
N ALA A 75 8.49 13.39 -6.59
CA ALA A 75 9.26 14.47 -5.97
C ALA A 75 10.55 14.82 -6.75
N ALA A 76 10.96 14.02 -7.74
CA ALA A 76 12.20 14.25 -8.49
C ALA A 76 12.25 15.67 -9.08
N GLY A 77 13.28 16.44 -8.72
CA GLY A 77 13.48 17.83 -9.17
C GLY A 77 12.49 18.85 -8.54
N ARG A 78 11.73 18.46 -7.52
CA ARG A 78 10.78 19.32 -6.78
C ARG A 78 11.15 19.40 -5.31
N SER A 79 10.61 20.42 -4.64
CA SER A 79 10.75 20.60 -3.19
C SER A 79 9.53 21.32 -2.63
N GLY A 80 9.39 21.36 -1.31
CA GLY A 80 8.32 22.10 -0.63
C GLY A 80 6.91 21.66 -1.06
N GLU A 81 6.03 22.62 -1.25
CA GLU A 81 4.62 22.39 -1.61
C GLU A 81 4.47 21.71 -2.97
N ASP A 82 5.31 22.01 -3.96
CA ASP A 82 5.25 21.39 -5.29
C ASP A 82 5.54 19.89 -5.22
N ALA A 83 6.52 19.49 -4.42
CA ALA A 83 6.82 18.09 -4.18
C ALA A 83 5.66 17.40 -3.44
N MET A 84 5.11 18.04 -2.41
CA MET A 84 3.98 17.52 -1.65
C MET A 84 2.75 17.28 -2.52
N LYS A 85 2.41 18.25 -3.36
CA LYS A 85 1.30 18.13 -4.31
C LYS A 85 1.53 17.01 -5.32
N ALA A 86 2.74 16.90 -5.88
CA ALA A 86 3.08 15.84 -6.82
C ALA A 86 3.00 14.44 -6.20
N MET A 87 3.51 14.27 -4.96
CA MET A 87 3.40 13.02 -4.20
C MET A 87 1.94 12.68 -3.89
N GLY A 88 1.11 13.66 -3.53
CA GLY A 88 -0.32 13.45 -3.28
C GLY A 88 -1.06 12.93 -4.52
N LEU A 89 -0.79 13.51 -5.69
CA LEU A 89 -1.35 13.04 -6.96
C LEU A 89 -0.88 11.63 -7.30
N ALA A 90 0.41 11.33 -7.13
CA ALA A 90 0.96 9.99 -7.35
C ALA A 90 0.33 8.95 -6.41
N TYR A 91 0.08 9.32 -5.15
CA TYR A 91 -0.61 8.45 -4.20
C TYR A 91 -2.06 8.17 -4.65
N GLY A 92 -2.77 9.18 -5.12
CA GLY A 92 -4.12 9.01 -5.69
C GLY A 92 -4.17 7.99 -6.83
N GLU A 93 -3.14 7.95 -7.69
CA GLU A 93 -3.03 6.93 -8.75
C GLU A 93 -2.82 5.52 -8.19
N LEU A 94 -2.00 5.36 -7.14
CA LEU A 94 -1.81 4.05 -6.48
C LEU A 94 -3.12 3.52 -5.89
N LEU A 95 -4.00 4.37 -5.39
CA LEU A 95 -5.28 3.97 -4.79
C LEU A 95 -6.27 3.36 -5.80
N LYS A 96 -6.02 3.49 -7.11
CA LYS A 96 -6.81 2.83 -8.16
C LYS A 96 -6.62 1.31 -8.14
N ASP A 97 -5.48 0.81 -7.66
CA ASP A 97 -5.30 -0.62 -7.39
C ASP A 97 -5.93 -1.00 -6.04
N ARG A 98 -7.18 -1.41 -6.08
CA ARG A 98 -7.95 -1.80 -4.90
C ARG A 98 -7.32 -2.97 -4.12
N SER A 99 -6.54 -3.82 -4.76
CA SER A 99 -5.89 -4.95 -4.07
C SER A 99 -4.78 -4.46 -3.16
N ARG A 100 -3.97 -3.53 -3.65
CA ARG A 100 -2.90 -2.90 -2.88
C ARG A 100 -3.44 -2.02 -1.76
N LEU A 101 -4.46 -1.22 -2.04
CA LEU A 101 -5.17 -0.44 -1.02
C LEU A 101 -5.67 -1.33 0.12
N LYS A 102 -6.38 -2.42 -0.22
CA LYS A 102 -6.89 -3.35 0.80
C LYS A 102 -5.76 -4.03 1.57
N MET A 103 -4.68 -4.44 0.89
CA MET A 103 -3.52 -5.02 1.55
C MET A 103 -2.89 -4.05 2.56
N GLN A 104 -2.78 -2.77 2.21
CA GLN A 104 -2.26 -1.73 3.11
C GLN A 104 -3.15 -1.59 4.37
N LEU A 105 -4.47 -1.54 4.20
CA LEU A 105 -5.42 -1.48 5.31
C LEU A 105 -5.33 -2.73 6.20
N GLN A 106 -5.18 -3.91 5.60
CA GLN A 106 -4.97 -5.17 6.34
C GLN A 106 -3.63 -5.18 7.10
N ALA A 107 -2.60 -4.55 6.58
CA ALA A 107 -1.33 -4.41 7.30
C ALA A 107 -1.50 -3.59 8.58
N TYR A 108 -2.28 -2.51 8.55
CA TYR A 108 -2.59 -1.73 9.75
C TYR A 108 -3.45 -2.50 10.75
N ALA A 109 -4.47 -3.22 10.26
CA ALA A 109 -5.34 -4.03 11.09
C ALA A 109 -4.60 -5.20 11.77
N ALA A 110 -3.54 -5.72 11.14
CA ALA A 110 -2.73 -6.83 11.66
C ALA A 110 -1.61 -6.38 12.62
N CYS A 111 -1.55 -5.12 13.03
CA CYS A 111 -0.50 -4.59 13.91
C CYS A 111 -0.55 -5.12 15.36
N ASP A 112 -1.49 -5.98 15.73
CA ASP A 112 -1.42 -6.77 16.96
C ASP A 112 -0.28 -7.80 16.91
N ASP A 113 0.06 -8.32 15.73
CA ASP A 113 1.27 -9.11 15.52
C ASP A 113 2.51 -8.21 15.60
N ILE A 114 3.48 -8.61 16.46
CA ILE A 114 4.68 -7.80 16.75
C ILE A 114 5.58 -7.60 15.54
N ASP A 115 5.68 -8.58 14.63
CA ASP A 115 6.54 -8.49 13.46
C ASP A 115 5.92 -7.58 12.40
N VAL A 116 4.60 -7.66 12.21
CA VAL A 116 3.84 -6.76 11.34
C VAL A 116 3.95 -5.32 11.85
N ARG A 117 3.73 -5.11 13.15
CA ARG A 117 3.83 -3.78 13.77
C ARG A 117 5.22 -3.18 13.61
N ARG A 118 6.30 -3.96 13.80
CA ARG A 118 7.68 -3.51 13.61
C ARG A 118 7.95 -3.10 12.16
N LEU A 119 7.48 -3.89 11.22
CA LEU A 119 7.63 -3.60 9.79
C LEU A 119 6.88 -2.33 9.41
N VAL A 120 5.60 -2.23 9.76
CA VAL A 120 4.75 -1.07 9.47
C VAL A 120 5.35 0.20 10.07
N ARG A 121 5.76 0.17 11.35
CA ARG A 121 6.38 1.34 12.01
C ARG A 121 7.65 1.80 11.31
N ARG A 122 8.51 0.87 10.93
CA ARG A 122 9.75 1.20 10.22
C ARG A 122 9.46 1.83 8.87
N ARG A 123 8.64 1.19 8.03
CA ARG A 123 8.36 1.65 6.67
C ARG A 123 7.56 2.95 6.65
N TYR A 124 6.62 3.09 7.57
CA TYR A 124 5.88 4.34 7.71
C TYR A 124 6.79 5.49 8.16
N GLY A 125 7.71 5.23 9.11
CA GLY A 125 8.72 6.20 9.52
C GLY A 125 9.62 6.66 8.37
N GLU A 126 10.12 5.72 7.56
CA GLU A 126 10.92 6.01 6.37
C GLU A 126 10.17 6.90 5.35
N LEU A 127 8.85 6.70 5.18
CA LEU A 127 8.03 7.58 4.34
C LEU A 127 7.90 8.98 4.93
N VAL A 128 7.66 9.09 6.24
CA VAL A 128 7.57 10.38 6.93
C VAL A 128 8.88 11.15 6.80
N GLU A 129 10.01 10.54 7.13
CA GLU A 129 11.34 11.15 7.03
C GLU A 129 11.66 11.63 5.60
N PHE A 130 11.23 10.86 4.59
CA PHE A 130 11.39 11.26 3.21
C PHE A 130 10.57 12.52 2.88
N VAL A 131 9.29 12.52 3.24
CA VAL A 131 8.40 13.66 2.98
C VAL A 131 8.93 14.90 3.72
N GLU A 132 9.33 14.78 4.99
CA GLU A 132 9.97 15.85 5.76
C GLU A 132 11.20 16.42 5.04
N THR A 133 12.08 15.54 4.57
CA THR A 133 13.32 15.95 3.89
C THR A 133 13.05 16.73 2.61
N VAL A 134 12.12 16.24 1.78
CA VAL A 134 11.81 16.84 0.47
C VAL A 134 11.01 18.12 0.59
N THR A 135 10.15 18.23 1.61
CA THR A 135 9.24 19.38 1.78
C THR A 135 9.80 20.47 2.69
N GLY A 136 10.91 20.23 3.37
CA GLY A 136 11.53 21.20 4.29
C GLY A 136 11.04 21.09 5.74
N GLY A 137 10.32 20.02 6.09
CA GLY A 137 10.13 19.60 7.47
C GLY A 137 9.09 20.36 8.31
N ASP A 138 8.12 21.06 7.71
CA ASP A 138 7.00 21.60 8.49
C ASP A 138 6.11 20.47 9.01
N SER A 139 6.16 20.23 10.33
CA SER A 139 5.44 19.11 10.96
C SER A 139 3.92 19.18 10.80
N LYS A 140 3.32 20.36 10.68
CA LYS A 140 1.88 20.51 10.46
C LYS A 140 1.51 20.11 9.04
N LEU A 141 2.28 20.58 8.05
CA LEU A 141 2.06 20.22 6.64
C LEU A 141 2.28 18.73 6.41
N VAL A 142 3.34 18.15 6.99
CA VAL A 142 3.59 16.70 6.88
C VAL A 142 2.47 15.89 7.53
N SER A 143 2.03 16.30 8.74
CA SER A 143 0.89 15.63 9.41
C SER A 143 -0.40 15.74 8.59
N ALA A 144 -0.69 16.90 8.01
CA ALA A 144 -1.86 17.11 7.15
C ALA A 144 -1.79 16.23 5.88
N PHE A 145 -0.61 16.13 5.27
CA PHE A 145 -0.37 15.28 4.10
C PHE A 145 -0.72 13.80 4.39
N PHE A 146 -0.18 13.24 5.49
CA PHE A 146 -0.47 11.85 5.86
C PHE A 146 -1.91 11.65 6.32
N ALA A 147 -2.51 12.64 7.01
CA ALA A 147 -3.94 12.59 7.38
C ALA A 147 -4.84 12.58 6.14
N THR A 148 -4.55 13.41 5.14
CA THR A 148 -5.25 13.42 3.85
C THR A 148 -5.08 12.09 3.13
N GLY A 149 -3.87 11.52 3.07
CA GLY A 149 -3.61 10.22 2.49
C GLY A 149 -4.42 9.10 3.15
N MET A 150 -4.52 9.10 4.48
CA MET A 150 -5.34 8.12 5.21
C MET A 150 -6.83 8.31 4.92
N MET A 151 -7.32 9.55 4.84
CA MET A 151 -8.69 9.83 4.45
C MET A 151 -8.98 9.31 3.04
N LEU A 152 -8.07 9.52 2.10
CA LEU A 152 -8.19 8.98 0.73
C LEU A 152 -8.26 7.45 0.72
N ASN A 153 -7.51 6.76 1.59
CA ASN A 153 -7.63 5.30 1.74
C ASN A 153 -9.04 4.88 2.14
N VAL A 154 -9.65 5.57 3.11
CA VAL A 154 -11.02 5.28 3.55
C VAL A 154 -12.02 5.53 2.43
N LEU A 155 -11.90 6.68 1.75
CA LEU A 155 -12.79 7.05 0.65
C LEU A 155 -12.68 6.06 -0.54
N ALA A 156 -11.45 5.68 -0.90
CA ALA A 156 -11.21 4.70 -1.96
C ALA A 156 -11.72 3.31 -1.57
N ALA A 157 -11.48 2.86 -0.33
CA ALA A 157 -11.96 1.55 0.15
C ALA A 157 -13.50 1.47 0.17
N GLY A 158 -14.17 2.57 0.54
CA GLY A 158 -15.62 2.71 0.57
C GLY A 158 -16.25 3.00 -0.80
N ASP A 159 -15.46 3.10 -1.87
CA ASP A 159 -15.93 3.47 -3.22
C ASP A 159 -16.56 4.88 -3.30
N LEU A 160 -16.04 5.79 -2.47
CA LEU A 160 -16.59 7.13 -2.30
C LEU A 160 -15.93 8.19 -3.21
N LEU A 161 -14.80 7.86 -3.85
CA LEU A 161 -14.07 8.80 -4.73
C LEU A 161 -14.89 9.20 -5.98
N GLY A 162 -15.88 8.40 -6.38
CA GLY A 162 -16.80 8.69 -7.48
C GLY A 162 -18.26 8.74 -7.05
N ALA A 163 -18.53 8.81 -5.74
CA ALA A 163 -19.88 8.80 -5.22
C ALA A 163 -20.61 10.10 -5.54
N LYS A 164 -21.88 9.96 -5.94
CA LYS A 164 -22.77 11.12 -6.22
C LYS A 164 -23.40 11.70 -4.96
N ASP A 165 -23.07 11.18 -3.79
CA ASP A 165 -23.56 11.67 -2.51
C ASP A 165 -23.03 13.07 -2.24
N GLY A 166 -23.93 14.03 -2.00
CA GLY A 166 -23.54 15.43 -1.82
C GLY A 166 -22.60 15.70 -0.64
N TRP A 167 -22.58 14.83 0.38
CA TRP A 167 -21.61 14.90 1.49
C TRP A 167 -20.22 14.42 1.08
N ALA A 168 -20.13 13.38 0.25
CA ALA A 168 -18.84 12.86 -0.24
C ALA A 168 -18.16 13.89 -1.15
N ALA A 169 -18.92 14.52 -2.04
CA ALA A 169 -18.41 15.60 -2.89
C ALA A 169 -17.85 16.78 -2.06
N ARG A 170 -18.56 17.22 -1.00
CA ARG A 170 -18.06 18.30 -0.12
C ARG A 170 -16.79 17.90 0.62
N LEU A 171 -16.67 16.63 1.01
CA LEU A 171 -15.47 16.13 1.71
C LEU A 171 -14.27 16.11 0.75
N LEU A 172 -14.45 15.66 -0.48
CA LEU A 172 -13.41 15.64 -1.52
C LEU A 172 -12.96 17.05 -1.89
N ASP A 173 -13.90 17.97 -2.05
CA ASP A 173 -13.62 19.38 -2.32
C ASP A 173 -12.77 20.00 -1.20
N GLY A 174 -13.13 19.75 0.06
CA GLY A 174 -12.37 20.18 1.22
C GLY A 174 -10.95 19.60 1.32
N LEU A 175 -10.70 18.45 0.67
CA LEU A 175 -9.36 17.83 0.57
C LEU A 175 -8.57 18.33 -0.65
N GLY A 176 -9.16 19.16 -1.52
CA GLY A 176 -8.55 19.61 -2.77
C GLY A 176 -8.40 18.49 -3.80
N VAL A 177 -9.19 17.43 -3.70
CA VAL A 177 -9.19 16.31 -4.64
C VAL A 177 -10.15 16.62 -5.79
N PRO A 178 -9.70 16.67 -7.06
CA PRO A 178 -10.59 16.88 -8.20
C PRO A 178 -11.66 15.78 -8.27
N THR A 179 -12.92 16.16 -8.38
CA THR A 179 -14.08 15.26 -8.59
C THR A 179 -14.30 14.95 -10.06
#